data_1b3457ab39aa81dc0fc37b83b0426608
#
_entry.id   1b3457ab39aa81dc0fc37b83b0426608
#
_cell.length_a   1.000
_cell.length_b   1.000
_cell.length_c   1.000
_cell.angle_alpha   90.00
_cell.angle_beta   90.00
_cell.angle_gamma   90.00
#
_symmetry.space_group_name_H-M   'P 1'
#
loop_
_entity.id
_entity.type
_entity.pdbx_description
1 polymer ?
#
loop_
_entity_poly.entity_id
_entity_poly.type
_entity_poly.pdbx_seq_one_letter_code
_entity_poly.pdbx_strand_id
1 'polypeptide(L)'
;TECVDKLGAGNKAVPYSTQEKFVDAIGKVHYSDFLSGKYRMMYFGDGKDGAQKYGKQTVKLDGEDRTFYFKEGGSNKGSGFNGIKDERLYIAGLNIKADQYDKYEVVVVDKSNDNQLVYKGTVGELLTMTGYVASVEEKDNKTTWKITTPNSNYQVKLLGSSGTIVKNGTKRDGEDYKIKVNNKVITSVTLE
;
A
#
# COMPACT_ATOMS: atom_id res chain seq x y z
N THR A 1 6.32 11.91 -17.11
CA THR A 1 6.52 10.73 -16.25
C THR A 1 6.72 9.53 -17.16
N GLU A 2 7.86 8.85 -17.04
CA GLU A 2 8.21 7.70 -17.84
C GLU A 2 8.37 6.47 -16.98
N CYS A 3 7.81 5.33 -17.39
CA CYS A 3 8.11 4.02 -16.85
C CYS A 3 9.12 3.33 -17.76
N VAL A 4 10.13 2.70 -17.15
CA VAL A 4 11.13 1.91 -17.87
C VAL A 4 10.77 0.45 -17.74
N ASP A 5 10.49 -0.21 -18.85
CA ASP A 5 10.26 -1.64 -18.92
C ASP A 5 11.58 -2.40 -18.70
N LYS A 6 11.54 -3.40 -17.81
CA LYS A 6 12.68 -4.23 -17.46
C LYS A 6 12.90 -5.38 -18.47
N LEU A 7 11.98 -5.60 -19.39
CA LEU A 7 11.98 -6.74 -20.29
C LEU A 7 12.86 -6.49 -21.53
N GLY A 8 14.03 -7.09 -21.58
CA GLY A 8 14.88 -7.20 -22.77
C GLY A 8 16.14 -6.35 -22.76
N ALA A 9 16.98 -6.52 -23.79
CA ALA A 9 18.29 -5.90 -23.94
C ALA A 9 18.26 -4.38 -24.22
N GLY A 10 17.11 -3.75 -24.15
CA GLY A 10 16.91 -2.31 -24.26
C GLY A 10 15.76 -1.90 -23.34
N ASN A 11 16.07 -1.22 -22.26
CA ASN A 11 15.04 -0.61 -21.42
C ASN A 11 14.26 0.41 -22.27
N LYS A 12 13.01 0.11 -22.54
CA LYS A 12 12.12 1.05 -23.23
C LYS A 12 11.41 1.91 -22.20
N ALA A 13 11.54 3.22 -22.31
CA ALA A 13 10.68 4.13 -21.60
C ALA A 13 9.25 3.99 -22.11
N VAL A 14 8.30 3.76 -21.23
CA VAL A 14 6.88 3.71 -21.57
C VAL A 14 6.23 4.96 -21.00
N PRO A 15 5.92 5.96 -21.83
CA PRO A 15 5.23 7.15 -21.37
C PRO A 15 3.76 6.83 -21.08
N TYR A 16 3.25 7.29 -19.95
CA TYR A 16 1.81 7.33 -19.72
C TYR A 16 1.23 8.59 -20.35
N SER A 17 0.06 8.47 -20.96
CA SER A 17 -0.58 9.58 -21.69
C SER A 17 -0.98 10.74 -20.78
N THR A 18 -1.19 10.47 -19.48
CA THR A 18 -1.44 11.47 -18.45
C THR A 18 -0.80 11.03 -17.13
N GLN A 19 -0.48 11.99 -16.27
CA GLN A 19 0.02 11.71 -14.91
C GLN A 19 -1.04 11.01 -14.07
N GLU A 20 -2.31 11.36 -14.22
CA GLU A 20 -3.45 10.73 -13.56
C GLU A 20 -3.52 9.23 -13.89
N LYS A 21 -3.50 8.85 -15.16
CA LYS A 21 -3.50 7.43 -15.57
C LYS A 21 -2.32 6.65 -15.00
N PHE A 22 -1.17 7.30 -14.85
CA PHE A 22 -0.01 6.69 -14.23
C PHE A 22 -0.23 6.43 -12.73
N VAL A 23 -0.76 7.40 -12.00
CA VAL A 23 -1.09 7.24 -10.56
C VAL A 23 -2.17 6.18 -10.37
N ASP A 24 -3.19 6.16 -11.21
CA ASP A 24 -4.24 5.14 -11.19
C ASP A 24 -3.70 3.73 -11.48
N ALA A 25 -2.78 3.62 -12.44
CA ALA A 25 -2.13 2.35 -12.76
C ALA A 25 -1.35 1.80 -11.56
N ILE A 26 -0.66 2.66 -10.80
CA ILE A 26 0.03 2.24 -9.57
C ILE A 26 -0.98 1.86 -8.48
N GLY A 27 -2.04 2.65 -8.30
CA GLY A 27 -2.96 2.52 -7.17
C GLY A 27 -3.99 1.41 -7.30
N LYS A 28 -4.37 1.00 -8.50
CA LYS A 28 -5.54 0.14 -8.72
C LYS A 28 -5.27 -1.14 -9.52
N VAL A 29 -4.93 -1.02 -10.79
CA VAL A 29 -5.01 -2.15 -11.75
C VAL A 29 -3.67 -2.84 -11.97
N HIS A 30 -2.59 -2.10 -11.95
CA HIS A 30 -1.27 -2.57 -12.39
C HIS A 30 -0.21 -2.62 -11.29
N TYR A 31 -0.61 -2.45 -10.01
CA TYR A 31 0.37 -2.52 -8.93
C TYR A 31 1.07 -3.88 -8.85
N SER A 32 0.42 -4.97 -9.28
CA SER A 32 1.04 -6.30 -9.37
C SER A 32 2.25 -6.34 -10.28
N ASP A 33 2.24 -5.59 -11.39
CA ASP A 33 3.37 -5.49 -12.30
C ASP A 33 4.55 -4.73 -11.66
N PHE A 34 4.27 -3.74 -10.83
CA PHE A 34 5.30 -3.05 -10.04
C PHE A 34 5.84 -3.93 -8.91
N LEU A 35 4.98 -4.68 -8.24
CA LEU A 35 5.36 -5.59 -7.16
C LEU A 35 6.20 -6.76 -7.68
N SER A 36 5.88 -7.30 -8.87
CA SER A 36 6.64 -8.36 -9.52
C SER A 36 8.00 -7.89 -10.05
N GLY A 37 8.25 -6.57 -10.07
CA GLY A 37 9.46 -5.97 -10.60
C GLY A 37 9.51 -5.89 -12.13
N LYS A 38 8.39 -6.15 -12.81
CA LYS A 38 8.25 -5.97 -14.26
C LYS A 38 8.48 -4.52 -14.66
N TYR A 39 7.99 -3.57 -13.85
CA TYR A 39 8.22 -2.15 -14.02
C TYR A 39 9.02 -1.57 -12.85
N ARG A 40 9.80 -0.54 -13.14
CA ARG A 40 10.47 0.29 -12.14
C ARG A 40 10.11 1.75 -12.36
N MET A 41 9.84 2.44 -11.29
CA MET A 41 9.68 3.88 -11.31
C MET A 41 10.96 4.54 -10.84
N MET A 42 11.37 5.61 -11.50
CA MET A 42 12.48 6.47 -11.13
C MET A 42 12.06 7.94 -11.27
N TYR A 43 12.62 8.80 -10.45
CA TYR A 43 12.35 10.23 -10.51
C TYR A 43 13.65 11.01 -10.72
N PHE A 44 13.68 11.89 -11.70
CA PHE A 44 14.84 12.67 -12.11
C PHE A 44 14.70 14.19 -11.81
N GLY A 45 13.85 14.53 -10.86
CA GLY A 45 13.60 15.92 -10.50
C GLY A 45 12.74 16.67 -11.53
N ASP A 46 12.90 17.98 -11.55
CA ASP A 46 12.28 18.81 -12.58
C ASP A 46 13.14 18.83 -13.87
N GLY A 47 12.61 19.40 -14.95
CA GLY A 47 13.28 19.43 -16.24
C GLY A 47 14.58 20.27 -16.29
N LYS A 48 14.98 20.90 -15.18
CA LYS A 48 16.22 21.70 -15.10
C LYS A 48 17.38 20.94 -14.49
N ASP A 49 17.09 19.99 -13.57
CA ASP A 49 18.10 19.30 -12.80
C ASP A 49 18.53 17.96 -13.47
N GLY A 50 17.57 17.18 -13.96
CA GLY A 50 17.82 15.88 -14.60
C GLY A 50 18.50 14.83 -13.70
N ALA A 51 18.83 15.17 -12.45
CA ALA A 51 19.50 14.29 -11.52
C ALA A 51 18.50 13.32 -10.89
N GLN A 52 18.90 12.04 -10.84
CA GLN A 52 18.10 11.01 -10.16
C GLN A 52 17.91 11.33 -8.69
N LYS A 53 16.69 11.31 -8.21
CA LYS A 53 16.31 11.58 -6.82
C LYS A 53 16.16 10.30 -6.01
N TYR A 54 16.48 10.41 -4.73
CA TYR A 54 16.46 9.31 -3.76
C TYR A 54 15.67 9.72 -2.50
N GLY A 55 15.33 8.75 -1.67
CA GLY A 55 14.60 8.97 -0.43
C GLY A 55 13.18 9.47 -0.66
N LYS A 56 12.65 10.17 0.35
CA LYS A 56 11.30 10.73 0.30
C LYS A 56 11.27 11.95 -0.61
N GLN A 57 10.36 11.95 -1.57
CA GLN A 57 10.12 13.04 -2.50
C GLN A 57 8.65 13.45 -2.48
N THR A 58 8.38 14.74 -2.55
CA THR A 58 7.03 15.25 -2.85
C THR A 58 7.02 15.72 -4.29
N VAL A 59 6.14 15.13 -5.09
CA VAL A 59 6.03 15.42 -6.51
C VAL A 59 4.63 15.94 -6.79
N LYS A 60 4.54 17.08 -7.45
CA LYS A 60 3.26 17.65 -7.87
C LYS A 60 2.79 16.96 -9.16
N LEU A 61 1.66 16.23 -9.07
CA LEU A 61 1.02 15.56 -10.17
C LEU A 61 -0.42 16.05 -10.27
N ASP A 62 -0.80 16.60 -11.43
CA ASP A 62 -2.16 17.14 -11.71
C ASP A 62 -2.67 18.11 -10.64
N GLY A 63 -1.78 18.96 -10.14
CA GLY A 63 -2.10 19.95 -9.11
C GLY A 63 -2.04 19.44 -7.66
N GLU A 64 -1.93 18.13 -7.45
CA GLU A 64 -1.87 17.53 -6.12
C GLU A 64 -0.45 17.11 -5.73
N ASP A 65 -0.10 17.32 -4.47
CA ASP A 65 1.15 16.82 -3.90
C ASP A 65 1.05 15.34 -3.58
N ARG A 66 1.89 14.55 -4.24
CA ARG A 66 2.02 13.10 -4.03
C ARG A 66 3.34 12.80 -3.37
N THR A 67 3.33 11.94 -2.33
CA THR A 67 4.54 11.51 -1.65
C THR A 67 5.05 10.22 -2.27
N PHE A 68 6.35 10.23 -2.59
CA PHE A 68 7.08 9.07 -3.09
C PHE A 68 8.27 8.74 -2.20
N TYR A 69 8.70 7.49 -2.24
CA TYR A 69 9.97 7.05 -1.67
C TYR A 69 10.77 6.23 -2.68
N PHE A 70 11.98 6.68 -2.96
CA PHE A 70 12.92 6.01 -3.86
C PHE A 70 14.09 5.43 -3.08
N LYS A 71 14.50 4.20 -3.40
CA LYS A 71 15.58 3.50 -2.68
C LYS A 71 16.86 4.31 -2.66
N GLU A 72 17.47 4.43 -1.48
CA GLU A 72 18.68 5.22 -1.27
C GLU A 72 19.95 4.40 -1.49
N GLY A 73 19.84 3.06 -1.55
CA GLY A 73 20.98 2.16 -1.71
C GLY A 73 20.62 0.82 -2.34
N GLY A 74 21.62 -0.03 -2.47
CA GLY A 74 21.51 -1.38 -3.04
C GLY A 74 21.47 -1.41 -4.56
N SER A 75 21.30 -2.60 -5.12
CA SER A 75 21.33 -2.86 -6.57
C SER A 75 20.24 -2.13 -7.37
N ASN A 76 19.18 -1.69 -6.69
CA ASN A 76 18.06 -0.98 -7.30
C ASN A 76 17.93 0.45 -6.74
N LYS A 77 19.08 1.08 -6.42
CA LYS A 77 19.13 2.47 -5.96
C LYS A 77 18.36 3.39 -6.93
N GLY A 78 17.54 4.29 -6.39
CA GLY A 78 16.71 5.22 -7.15
C GLY A 78 15.43 4.64 -7.71
N SER A 79 15.19 3.34 -7.61
CA SER A 79 13.89 2.76 -7.96
C SER A 79 12.86 3.03 -6.86
N GLY A 80 11.60 3.15 -7.26
CA GLY A 80 10.47 3.26 -6.33
C GLY A 80 10.44 2.09 -5.36
N PHE A 81 10.27 2.37 -4.08
CA PHE A 81 10.21 1.37 -3.01
C PHE A 81 8.85 0.67 -3.00
N ASN A 82 8.85 -0.64 -2.77
CA ASN A 82 7.66 -1.43 -2.49
C ASN A 82 7.73 -1.93 -1.05
N GLY A 83 6.72 -1.66 -0.24
CA GLY A 83 6.66 -2.10 1.14
C GLY A 83 6.30 -1.00 2.13
N ILE A 84 6.61 -1.21 3.42
CA ILE A 84 6.34 -0.24 4.47
C ILE A 84 7.65 0.41 4.94
N LYS A 85 7.69 1.73 4.87
CA LYS A 85 8.76 2.56 5.43
C LYS A 85 8.16 3.76 6.17
N ASP A 86 8.68 4.03 7.37
CA ASP A 86 8.22 5.13 8.23
C ASP A 86 6.69 5.14 8.40
N GLU A 87 6.13 3.92 8.61
CA GLU A 87 4.69 3.68 8.81
C GLU A 87 3.81 4.02 7.60
N ARG A 88 4.39 4.18 6.43
CA ARG A 88 3.70 4.42 5.16
C ARG A 88 3.89 3.23 4.22
N LEU A 89 2.80 2.86 3.55
CA LEU A 89 2.83 1.84 2.52
C LEU A 89 3.17 2.49 1.18
N TYR A 90 4.10 1.88 0.46
CA TYR A 90 4.54 2.32 -0.86
C TYR A 90 4.41 1.21 -1.89
N ILE A 91 3.96 1.58 -3.10
CA ILE A 91 3.99 0.75 -4.28
C ILE A 91 4.64 1.55 -5.41
N ALA A 92 5.68 1.00 -6.04
CA ALA A 92 6.49 1.71 -7.04
C ALA A 92 6.98 3.08 -6.55
N GLY A 93 7.17 3.23 -5.26
CA GLY A 93 7.52 4.48 -4.60
C GLY A 93 6.34 5.35 -4.19
N LEU A 94 5.16 5.23 -4.78
CA LEU A 94 4.00 6.03 -4.41
C LEU A 94 3.45 5.61 -3.04
N ASN A 95 3.25 6.57 -2.14
CA ASN A 95 2.55 6.34 -0.89
C ASN A 95 1.07 6.05 -1.16
N ILE A 96 0.65 4.83 -0.85
CA ILE A 96 -0.72 4.36 -1.00
C ILE A 96 -1.54 4.81 0.20
N LYS A 97 -2.79 5.19 -0.05
CA LYS A 97 -3.77 5.63 0.93
C LYS A 97 -5.00 4.74 0.88
N ALA A 98 -5.83 4.78 1.91
CA ALA A 98 -7.20 4.29 1.79
C ALA A 98 -7.93 5.09 0.70
N ASP A 99 -8.89 4.46 0.04
CA ASP A 99 -9.67 5.09 -1.03
C ASP A 99 -10.42 6.32 -0.51
N GLN A 100 -10.75 7.25 -1.39
CA GLN A 100 -11.29 8.57 -1.01
C GLN A 100 -12.61 8.50 -0.23
N TYR A 101 -13.35 7.40 -0.36
CA TYR A 101 -14.62 7.18 0.34
C TYR A 101 -14.45 6.38 1.63
N ASP A 102 -13.25 5.79 1.84
CA ASP A 102 -12.96 4.94 2.99
C ASP A 102 -12.07 5.67 3.99
N LYS A 103 -12.53 5.72 5.23
CA LYS A 103 -11.71 6.25 6.33
C LYS A 103 -10.50 5.35 6.59
N TYR A 104 -10.70 4.06 6.47
CA TYR A 104 -9.69 3.01 6.63
C TYR A 104 -9.93 1.88 5.65
N GLU A 105 -8.84 1.29 5.18
CA GLU A 105 -8.84 0.02 4.46
C GLU A 105 -7.86 -0.97 5.10
N VAL A 106 -8.08 -2.23 4.81
CA VAL A 106 -7.21 -3.31 5.25
C VAL A 106 -6.12 -3.55 4.20
N VAL A 107 -4.89 -3.74 4.67
CA VAL A 107 -3.78 -4.22 3.84
C VAL A 107 -3.17 -5.46 4.45
N VAL A 108 -2.90 -6.47 3.62
CA VAL A 108 -2.09 -7.62 3.98
C VAL A 108 -0.72 -7.42 3.38
N VAL A 109 0.31 -7.61 4.20
CA VAL A 109 1.71 -7.43 3.79
C VAL A 109 2.54 -8.67 4.14
N ASP A 110 3.56 -8.93 3.33
CA ASP A 110 4.51 -10.01 3.55
C ASP A 110 5.75 -9.49 4.28
N LYS A 111 5.93 -9.90 5.55
CA LYS A 111 7.08 -9.55 6.39
C LYS A 111 8.41 -10.08 5.84
N SER A 112 8.37 -11.18 5.12
CA SER A 112 9.59 -11.79 4.55
C SER A 112 10.12 -11.04 3.33
N ASN A 113 9.30 -10.10 2.80
CA ASN A 113 9.64 -9.32 1.62
C ASN A 113 9.37 -7.81 1.86
N ASP A 114 10.14 -7.17 2.74
CA ASP A 114 10.09 -5.73 3.07
C ASP A 114 8.69 -5.18 3.41
N ASN A 115 7.78 -6.04 3.91
CA ASN A 115 6.35 -5.75 4.07
C ASN A 115 5.68 -5.32 2.76
N GLN A 116 6.04 -5.96 1.67
CA GLN A 116 5.40 -5.75 0.37
C GLN A 116 3.91 -6.09 0.42
N LEU A 117 3.10 -5.30 -0.27
CA LEU A 117 1.66 -5.51 -0.34
C LEU A 117 1.31 -6.86 -0.99
N VAL A 118 0.42 -7.61 -0.34
CA VAL A 118 -0.21 -8.83 -0.86
C VAL A 118 -1.67 -8.58 -1.24
N TYR A 119 -2.39 -7.82 -0.43
CA TYR A 119 -3.79 -7.50 -0.63
C TYR A 119 -4.14 -6.13 -0.05
N LYS A 120 -5.08 -5.42 -0.68
CA LYS A 120 -5.70 -4.18 -0.20
C LYS A 120 -7.21 -4.24 -0.46
N GLY A 121 -8.01 -3.90 0.51
CA GLY A 121 -9.47 -3.86 0.38
C GLY A 121 -10.18 -3.41 1.65
N THR A 122 -11.49 -3.55 1.67
CA THR A 122 -12.33 -3.16 2.79
C THR A 122 -12.26 -4.14 3.96
N VAL A 123 -12.73 -3.71 5.13
CA VAL A 123 -12.86 -4.59 6.31
C VAL A 123 -13.83 -5.74 6.03
N GLY A 124 -14.96 -5.45 5.38
CA GLY A 124 -15.96 -6.47 5.03
C GLY A 124 -15.39 -7.55 4.11
N GLU A 125 -14.60 -7.17 3.11
CA GLU A 125 -13.93 -8.13 2.21
C GLU A 125 -12.96 -9.03 2.97
N LEU A 126 -12.14 -8.47 3.88
CA LEU A 126 -11.23 -9.28 4.71
C LEU A 126 -11.96 -10.39 5.44
N LEU A 127 -13.14 -10.11 6.02
CA LEU A 127 -13.90 -11.07 6.81
C LEU A 127 -14.44 -12.24 5.98
N THR A 128 -14.53 -12.10 4.66
CA THR A 128 -14.95 -13.16 3.72
C THR A 128 -13.77 -13.97 3.18
N MET A 129 -12.54 -13.51 3.38
CA MET A 129 -11.36 -14.19 2.86
C MET A 129 -11.01 -15.44 3.66
N THR A 130 -10.79 -16.55 2.97
CA THR A 130 -10.43 -17.84 3.58
C THR A 130 -9.11 -17.74 4.34
N GLY A 131 -9.11 -18.17 5.62
CA GLY A 131 -7.93 -18.24 6.45
C GLY A 131 -7.56 -16.94 7.16
N TYR A 132 -8.37 -15.88 7.05
CA TYR A 132 -8.13 -14.61 7.76
C TYR A 132 -8.96 -14.45 9.04
N VAL A 133 -9.94 -15.30 9.27
CA VAL A 133 -10.73 -15.34 10.50
C VAL A 133 -10.38 -16.60 11.27
N ALA A 134 -9.90 -16.44 12.50
CA ALA A 134 -9.57 -17.55 13.41
C ALA A 134 -10.79 -18.05 14.17
N SER A 135 -11.64 -17.15 14.61
CA SER A 135 -12.89 -17.47 15.35
C SER A 135 -13.89 -16.32 15.25
N VAL A 136 -15.14 -16.64 15.42
CA VAL A 136 -16.26 -15.70 15.51
C VAL A 136 -16.94 -15.87 16.86
N GLU A 137 -17.21 -14.78 17.56
CA GLU A 137 -17.90 -14.74 18.84
C GLU A 137 -19.10 -13.81 18.74
N GLU A 138 -20.27 -14.30 19.15
CA GLU A 138 -21.48 -13.49 19.27
C GLU A 138 -21.79 -13.23 20.73
N LYS A 139 -21.85 -11.98 21.11
CA LYS A 139 -22.16 -11.56 22.49
C LYS A 139 -22.81 -10.18 22.50
N ASP A 140 -23.88 -10.03 23.29
CA ASP A 140 -24.58 -8.75 23.49
C ASP A 140 -25.01 -8.10 22.16
N ASN A 141 -25.56 -8.89 21.23
CA ASN A 141 -25.95 -8.50 19.88
C ASN A 141 -24.81 -7.93 19.01
N LYS A 142 -23.57 -8.30 19.33
CA LYS A 142 -22.38 -7.93 18.56
C LYS A 142 -21.68 -9.18 18.06
N THR A 143 -21.21 -9.13 16.84
CA THR A 143 -20.38 -10.17 16.26
C THR A 143 -18.92 -9.71 16.22
N THR A 144 -18.03 -10.49 16.79
CA THR A 144 -16.59 -10.21 16.83
C THR A 144 -15.80 -11.31 16.13
N TRP A 145 -15.04 -10.92 15.12
CA TRP A 145 -14.09 -11.78 14.41
C TRP A 145 -12.69 -11.58 14.96
N LYS A 146 -12.03 -12.66 15.36
CA LYS A 146 -10.59 -12.65 15.64
C LYS A 146 -9.81 -12.86 14.36
N ILE A 147 -8.90 -11.94 14.06
CA ILE A 147 -8.15 -11.94 12.81
C ILE A 147 -6.89 -12.77 12.94
N THR A 148 -6.60 -13.52 11.91
CA THR A 148 -5.40 -14.34 11.71
C THR A 148 -4.88 -14.19 10.29
N THR A 149 -3.92 -15.00 9.90
CA THR A 149 -3.42 -15.07 8.52
C THR A 149 -3.15 -16.50 8.10
N PRO A 150 -3.42 -16.87 6.83
CA PRO A 150 -3.17 -18.22 6.33
C PRO A 150 -1.66 -18.54 6.19
N ASN A 151 -0.81 -17.52 6.24
CA ASN A 151 0.64 -17.62 6.13
C ASN A 151 1.27 -16.82 7.28
N SER A 152 2.19 -17.46 8.02
CA SER A 152 2.88 -16.86 9.17
C SER A 152 3.72 -15.62 8.83
N ASN A 153 4.11 -15.46 7.56
CA ASN A 153 4.81 -14.27 7.08
C ASN A 153 3.88 -13.08 6.81
N TYR A 154 2.58 -13.32 6.74
CA TYR A 154 1.63 -12.25 6.48
C TYR A 154 1.25 -11.51 7.76
N GLN A 155 0.93 -10.23 7.62
CA GLN A 155 0.32 -9.41 8.64
C GLN A 155 -0.83 -8.59 8.05
N VAL A 156 -1.93 -8.54 8.80
CA VAL A 156 -3.09 -7.71 8.46
C VAL A 156 -2.94 -6.37 9.18
N LYS A 157 -2.91 -5.29 8.43
CA LYS A 157 -2.72 -3.93 8.96
C LYS A 157 -3.86 -3.02 8.53
N LEU A 158 -4.06 -1.94 9.27
CA LEU A 158 -5.06 -0.93 8.98
C LEU A 158 -4.39 0.29 8.35
N LEU A 159 -4.81 0.66 7.14
CA LEU A 159 -4.33 1.79 6.37
C LEU A 159 -5.34 2.94 6.47
N GLY A 160 -4.87 4.12 6.84
CA GLY A 160 -5.70 5.32 6.91
C GLY A 160 -5.69 6.14 5.61
N SER A 161 -6.63 7.06 5.49
CA SER A 161 -6.75 8.02 4.38
C SER A 161 -5.53 8.93 4.21
N SER A 162 -4.70 9.10 5.26
CA SER A 162 -3.41 9.80 5.18
C SER A 162 -2.28 8.95 4.57
N GLY A 163 -2.52 7.68 4.27
CA GLY A 163 -1.50 6.73 3.82
C GLY A 163 -0.59 6.21 4.94
N THR A 164 -1.03 6.35 6.19
CA THR A 164 -0.28 5.90 7.37
C THR A 164 -0.90 4.62 7.94
N ILE A 165 -0.07 3.66 8.31
CA ILE A 165 -0.48 2.45 9.02
C ILE A 165 -0.80 2.80 10.48
N VAL A 166 -1.98 2.40 10.93
CA VAL A 166 -2.43 2.59 12.31
C VAL A 166 -1.57 1.76 13.26
N LYS A 167 -1.04 2.38 14.31
CA LYS A 167 -0.16 1.70 15.29
C LYS A 167 -0.92 0.87 16.31
N ASN A 168 -1.86 1.51 16.98
CA ASN A 168 -2.59 0.93 18.11
C ASN A 168 -3.97 1.57 18.28
N GLY A 169 -4.79 0.91 19.06
CA GLY A 169 -6.07 1.40 19.52
C GLY A 169 -7.24 0.82 18.74
N THR A 170 -8.41 1.37 19.01
CA THR A 170 -9.66 0.99 18.36
C THR A 170 -10.06 2.08 17.38
N LYS A 171 -10.37 1.69 16.16
CA LYS A 171 -10.81 2.57 15.08
C LYS A 171 -12.19 2.16 14.60
N ARG A 172 -12.96 3.13 14.07
CA ARG A 172 -14.22 2.88 13.36
C ARG A 172 -13.99 3.22 11.90
N ASP A 173 -14.37 2.34 11.01
CA ASP A 173 -14.16 2.55 9.55
C ASP A 173 -15.05 3.64 8.96
N GLY A 174 -16.11 4.01 9.66
CA GLY A 174 -17.09 4.98 9.22
C GLY A 174 -18.42 4.33 8.82
N GLU A 175 -18.44 3.00 8.80
CA GLU A 175 -19.61 2.14 8.62
C GLU A 175 -19.94 1.47 9.96
N ASP A 176 -20.06 0.15 9.98
CA ASP A 176 -20.51 -0.62 11.13
C ASP A 176 -19.39 -1.31 11.90
N TYR A 177 -18.14 -1.22 11.38
CA TYR A 177 -17.04 -1.99 11.95
C TYR A 177 -16.18 -1.19 12.92
N LYS A 178 -15.89 -1.84 14.05
CA LYS A 178 -14.93 -1.39 15.06
C LYS A 178 -13.70 -2.30 15.02
N ILE A 179 -12.56 -1.72 14.67
CA ILE A 179 -11.33 -2.45 14.37
C ILE A 179 -10.33 -2.23 15.49
N LYS A 180 -9.90 -3.31 16.13
CA LYS A 180 -8.85 -3.27 17.17
C LYS A 180 -7.49 -3.54 16.55
N VAL A 181 -6.58 -2.59 16.73
CA VAL A 181 -5.19 -2.68 16.27
C VAL A 181 -4.27 -2.75 17.47
N ASN A 182 -3.36 -3.70 17.48
CA ASN A 182 -2.30 -3.83 18.45
C ASN A 182 -0.97 -4.02 17.74
N ASN A 183 0.01 -3.20 18.07
CA ASN A 183 1.35 -3.25 17.49
C ASN A 183 1.34 -3.30 15.95
N LYS A 184 0.58 -2.41 15.34
CA LYS A 184 0.41 -2.27 13.87
C LYS A 184 -0.25 -3.47 13.18
N VAL A 185 -0.93 -4.35 13.92
CA VAL A 185 -1.63 -5.53 13.39
C VAL A 185 -3.08 -5.48 13.84
N ILE A 186 -4.01 -5.75 12.95
CA ILE A 186 -5.42 -5.92 13.28
C ILE A 186 -5.57 -7.24 14.05
N THR A 187 -6.15 -7.18 15.26
CA THR A 187 -6.36 -8.35 16.12
C THR A 187 -7.80 -8.80 16.12
N SER A 188 -8.75 -7.89 16.02
CA SER A 188 -10.17 -8.20 15.91
C SER A 188 -10.95 -7.11 15.20
N VAL A 189 -12.09 -7.51 14.65
CA VAL A 189 -13.12 -6.66 14.07
C VAL A 189 -14.44 -6.96 14.76
N THR A 190 -15.21 -5.95 15.12
CA THR A 190 -16.52 -6.11 15.75
C THR A 190 -17.55 -5.34 14.94
N LEU A 191 -18.66 -5.98 14.59
CA LEU A 191 -19.87 -5.34 14.07
C LEU A 191 -20.67 -4.81 15.27
N GLU A 192 -21.01 -3.52 15.24
CA GLU A 192 -21.79 -2.84 16.34
C GLU A 192 -23.20 -2.49 15.93
#